data_5f529c98da5c6c58d0d1c7caf3ca67c7
#
_entry.id   5f529c98da5c6c58d0d1c7caf3ca67c7
#
_cell.length_a   1.000
_cell.length_b   1.000
_cell.length_c   1.000
_cell.angle_alpha   90.00
_cell.angle_beta   90.00
_cell.angle_gamma   90.00
#
_symmetry.space_group_name_H-M   'P 1'
#
loop_
_entity.id
_entity.type
_entity.pdbx_description
1 polymer ?
#
loop_
_entity_poly.entity_id
_entity_poly.type
_entity_poly.pdbx_seq_one_letter_code
_entity_poly.pdbx_strand_id
1 'polypeptide(L)'
;MLKRERLHKIIEMVNTQGIITVNEIINKLNVSDMTIRRDLDELDKAGKVVRIHGGAQSISYSINQELSHSEKQTLQIEEKRKIVELASTYINDGDTIFLGPGTTIELLAHFLINKRDRKSVV
;
A
#
# COMPACT_ATOMS: atom_id res chain seq x y z
N MET A 1 -22.58 -5.24 -29.34
CA MET A 1 -21.75 -4.19 -28.72
C MET A 1 -20.35 -4.24 -29.33
N LEU A 2 -19.87 -3.12 -29.82
CA LEU A 2 -18.53 -3.03 -30.35
C LEU A 2 -17.51 -3.05 -29.20
N LYS A 3 -16.30 -3.55 -29.46
CA LYS A 3 -15.22 -3.60 -28.49
C LYS A 3 -14.95 -2.22 -27.86
N ARG A 4 -14.93 -1.17 -28.68
CA ARG A 4 -14.69 0.20 -28.23
C ARG A 4 -15.74 0.65 -27.23
N GLU A 5 -17.01 0.36 -27.49
CA GLU A 5 -18.11 0.67 -26.58
C GLU A 5 -17.98 -0.13 -25.28
N ARG A 6 -17.60 -1.38 -25.40
CA ARG A 6 -17.41 -2.26 -24.24
C ARG A 6 -16.31 -1.74 -23.33
N LEU A 7 -15.16 -1.40 -23.89
CA LEU A 7 -14.04 -0.85 -23.12
C LEU A 7 -14.43 0.45 -22.44
N HIS A 8 -15.15 1.31 -23.12
CA HIS A 8 -15.64 2.56 -22.55
C HIS A 8 -16.57 2.33 -21.36
N LYS A 9 -17.49 1.38 -21.51
CA LYS A 9 -18.42 1.02 -20.44
C LYS A 9 -17.69 0.43 -19.23
N ILE A 10 -16.70 -0.40 -19.48
CA ILE A 10 -15.88 -0.98 -18.40
C ILE A 10 -15.16 0.14 -17.61
N ILE A 11 -14.54 1.09 -18.30
CA ILE A 11 -13.87 2.21 -17.64
C ILE A 11 -14.87 3.00 -16.79
N GLU A 12 -16.03 3.28 -17.35
CA GLU A 12 -17.09 4.03 -16.65
C GLU A 12 -17.54 3.29 -15.38
N MET A 13 -17.77 1.97 -15.49
CA MET A 13 -18.16 1.15 -14.35
C MET A 13 -17.09 1.14 -13.26
N VAL A 14 -15.83 0.97 -13.65
CA VAL A 14 -14.68 0.95 -12.72
C VAL A 14 -14.56 2.30 -12.01
N ASN A 15 -14.66 3.40 -12.75
CA ASN A 15 -14.56 4.75 -12.17
C ASN A 15 -15.73 5.09 -11.25
N THR A 16 -16.91 4.59 -11.55
CA THR A 16 -18.10 4.83 -10.73
C THR A 16 -18.03 4.09 -9.40
N GLN A 17 -17.60 2.83 -9.42
CA GLN A 17 -17.56 2.00 -8.21
C GLN A 17 -16.22 2.06 -7.45
N GLY A 18 -15.16 2.45 -8.10
CA GLY A 18 -13.82 2.42 -7.53
C GLY A 18 -13.16 1.05 -7.61
N ILE A 19 -13.82 0.02 -7.15
CA ILE A 19 -13.43 -1.39 -7.29
C ILE A 19 -14.58 -2.15 -7.90
N ILE A 20 -14.30 -3.03 -8.85
CA ILE A 20 -15.32 -3.87 -9.47
C ILE A 20 -14.76 -5.25 -9.75
N THR A 21 -15.58 -6.27 -9.58
CA THR A 21 -15.18 -7.66 -9.89
C THR A 21 -15.48 -8.00 -11.34
N VAL A 22 -14.74 -8.99 -11.87
CA VAL A 22 -15.00 -9.53 -13.20
C VAL A 22 -16.44 -10.02 -13.31
N ASN A 23 -16.95 -10.70 -12.27
CA ASN A 23 -18.33 -11.21 -12.27
C ASN A 23 -19.36 -10.09 -12.39
N GLU A 24 -19.16 -8.97 -11.71
CA GLU A 24 -20.05 -7.82 -11.82
C GLU A 24 -20.10 -7.27 -13.25
N ILE A 25 -18.94 -7.21 -13.91
CA ILE A 25 -18.85 -6.75 -15.28
C ILE A 25 -19.54 -7.74 -16.23
N ILE A 26 -19.31 -9.03 -16.05
CA ILE A 26 -19.94 -10.10 -16.84
C ILE A 26 -21.46 -10.00 -16.73
N ASN A 27 -22.00 -9.88 -15.53
CA ASN A 27 -23.42 -9.81 -15.29
C ASN A 27 -24.05 -8.57 -15.94
N LYS A 28 -23.33 -7.47 -15.94
CA LYS A 28 -23.86 -6.21 -16.48
C LYS A 28 -23.74 -6.12 -17.99
N LEU A 29 -22.64 -6.58 -18.56
CA LEU A 29 -22.40 -6.50 -20.01
C LEU A 29 -22.77 -7.77 -20.79
N ASN A 30 -23.00 -8.87 -20.08
CA ASN A 30 -23.32 -10.17 -20.68
C ASN A 30 -22.29 -10.61 -21.70
N VAL A 31 -21.02 -10.56 -21.32
CA VAL A 31 -19.88 -10.95 -22.13
C VAL A 31 -19.10 -12.04 -21.39
N SER A 32 -18.34 -12.86 -22.10
CA SER A 32 -17.63 -13.97 -21.49
C SER A 32 -16.54 -13.51 -20.53
N ASP A 33 -16.23 -14.36 -19.54
CA ASP A 33 -15.16 -14.15 -18.58
C ASP A 33 -13.83 -13.85 -19.25
N MET A 34 -13.46 -14.67 -20.24
CA MET A 34 -12.21 -14.51 -20.96
C MET A 34 -12.10 -13.15 -21.66
N THR A 35 -13.19 -12.70 -22.29
CA THR A 35 -13.22 -11.40 -22.95
C THR A 35 -13.03 -10.26 -21.96
N ILE A 36 -13.70 -10.32 -20.83
CA ILE A 36 -13.58 -9.27 -19.80
C ILE A 36 -12.17 -9.24 -19.21
N ARG A 37 -11.57 -10.41 -18.94
CA ARG A 37 -10.20 -10.47 -18.44
C ARG A 37 -9.20 -9.89 -19.43
N ARG A 38 -9.36 -10.16 -20.71
CA ARG A 38 -8.53 -9.55 -21.76
C ARG A 38 -8.72 -8.04 -21.82
N ASP A 39 -9.97 -7.59 -21.76
CA ASP A 39 -10.28 -6.17 -21.79
C ASP A 39 -9.65 -5.44 -20.60
N LEU A 40 -9.73 -6.01 -19.41
CA LEU A 40 -9.14 -5.42 -18.21
C LEU A 40 -7.60 -5.39 -18.30
N ASP A 41 -6.99 -6.42 -18.83
CA ASP A 41 -5.54 -6.45 -19.04
C ASP A 41 -5.09 -5.38 -20.04
N GLU A 42 -5.86 -5.21 -21.12
CA GLU A 42 -5.60 -4.16 -22.10
C GLU A 42 -5.75 -2.77 -21.52
N LEU A 43 -6.79 -2.53 -20.71
CA LEU A 43 -7.03 -1.26 -20.05
C LEU A 43 -5.97 -0.96 -18.99
N ASP A 44 -5.48 -1.99 -18.31
CA ASP A 44 -4.38 -1.85 -17.34
C ASP A 44 -3.09 -1.40 -18.04
N LYS A 45 -2.76 -2.04 -19.16
CA LYS A 45 -1.58 -1.66 -19.95
C LYS A 45 -1.70 -0.26 -20.52
N ALA A 46 -2.90 0.17 -20.85
CA ALA A 46 -3.17 1.52 -21.34
C ALA A 46 -3.22 2.56 -20.22
N GLY A 47 -3.09 2.16 -18.95
CA GLY A 47 -3.13 3.07 -17.81
C GLY A 47 -4.51 3.60 -17.48
N LYS A 48 -5.57 2.93 -17.91
CA LYS A 48 -6.96 3.38 -17.69
C LYS A 48 -7.58 2.79 -16.43
N VAL A 49 -7.14 1.62 -16.00
CA VAL A 49 -7.57 0.96 -14.77
C VAL A 49 -6.37 0.27 -14.14
N VAL A 50 -6.50 -0.17 -12.90
CA VAL A 50 -5.51 -0.99 -12.21
C VAL A 50 -6.07 -2.39 -12.06
N ARG A 51 -5.37 -3.38 -12.60
CA ARG A 51 -5.77 -4.78 -12.51
C ARG A 51 -5.54 -5.30 -11.09
N ILE A 52 -6.54 -5.94 -10.51
CA ILE A 52 -6.43 -6.63 -9.22
C ILE A 52 -6.89 -8.08 -9.41
N HIS A 53 -6.64 -8.93 -8.43
CA HIS A 53 -7.07 -10.31 -8.49
C HIS A 53 -8.60 -10.39 -8.56
N GLY A 54 -9.12 -10.96 -9.65
CA GLY A 54 -10.55 -11.13 -9.86
C GLY A 54 -11.33 -9.87 -10.23
N GLY A 55 -10.66 -8.76 -10.54
CA GLY A 55 -11.35 -7.52 -10.90
C GLY A 55 -10.42 -6.39 -11.32
N ALA A 56 -10.86 -5.18 -11.10
CA ALA A 56 -10.10 -3.98 -11.40
C ALA A 56 -10.49 -2.85 -10.46
N GLN A 57 -9.61 -1.90 -10.29
CA GLN A 57 -9.89 -0.69 -9.52
C GLN A 57 -9.54 0.55 -10.34
N SER A 58 -10.16 1.67 -10.00
CA SER A 58 -9.89 2.93 -10.65
C SER A 58 -8.52 3.47 -10.25
N ILE A 59 -7.92 4.26 -11.12
CA ILE A 59 -6.66 4.92 -10.84
C ILE A 59 -6.76 5.80 -9.59
N SER A 60 -7.86 6.58 -9.49
CA SER A 60 -8.10 7.47 -8.33
C SER A 60 -8.17 6.70 -7.03
N TYR A 61 -8.89 5.58 -7.03
CA TYR A 61 -9.03 4.73 -5.84
C TYR A 61 -7.68 4.15 -5.41
N SER A 62 -6.89 3.68 -6.38
CA SER A 62 -5.57 3.14 -6.13
C SER A 62 -4.63 4.17 -5.51
N ILE A 63 -4.60 5.38 -6.07
CA ILE A 63 -3.77 6.47 -5.55
C ILE A 63 -4.19 6.85 -4.13
N ASN A 64 -5.49 6.97 -3.87
CA ASN A 64 -6.00 7.31 -2.55
C ASN A 64 -5.65 6.25 -1.51
N GLN A 65 -5.67 4.98 -1.87
CA GLN A 65 -5.24 3.90 -0.98
C GLN A 65 -3.75 3.99 -0.65
N GLU A 66 -2.91 4.27 -1.63
CA GLU A 66 -1.48 4.42 -1.43
C GLU A 66 -1.17 5.60 -0.50
N LEU A 67 -1.86 6.73 -0.68
CA LEU A 67 -1.70 7.89 0.17
C LEU A 67 -2.11 7.60 1.62
N SER A 68 -3.27 6.95 1.82
CA SER A 68 -3.73 6.56 3.15
C SER A 68 -2.75 5.61 3.84
N HIS A 69 -2.19 4.66 3.09
CA HIS A 69 -1.19 3.74 3.61
C HIS A 69 0.09 4.47 4.01
N SER A 70 0.55 5.40 3.19
CA SER A 70 1.73 6.22 3.48
C SER A 70 1.52 7.10 4.72
N GLU A 71 0.34 7.69 4.88
CA GLU A 71 -0.02 8.48 6.05
C GLU A 71 0.01 7.62 7.31
N LYS A 72 -0.57 6.42 7.27
CA LYS A 72 -0.54 5.48 8.41
C LYS A 72 0.88 5.08 8.77
N GLN A 73 1.71 4.80 7.79
CA GLN A 73 3.10 4.45 8.03
C GLN A 73 3.86 5.59 8.70
N THR A 74 3.65 6.81 8.24
CA THR A 74 4.28 8.00 8.82
C THR A 74 3.88 8.19 10.28
N LEU A 75 2.59 8.06 10.59
CA LEU A 75 2.07 8.17 11.95
C LEU A 75 2.68 7.11 12.87
N GLN A 76 2.75 5.87 12.40
CA GLN A 76 3.35 4.78 13.18
C GLN A 76 4.83 5.02 13.44
N ILE A 77 5.55 5.56 12.48
CA ILE A 77 6.97 5.89 12.65
C ILE A 77 7.15 6.98 13.70
N GLU A 78 6.33 8.01 13.69
CA GLU A 78 6.39 9.09 14.68
C GLU A 78 6.10 8.59 16.08
N GLU A 79 5.08 7.76 16.26
CA GLU A 79 4.74 7.17 17.54
C GLU A 79 5.88 6.29 18.06
N LYS A 80 6.45 5.47 17.21
CA LYS A 80 7.60 4.64 17.55
C LYS A 80 8.81 5.49 17.91
N ARG A 81 9.02 6.59 17.21
CA ARG A 81 10.12 7.51 17.50
C ARG A 81 9.99 8.08 18.90
N LYS A 82 8.79 8.51 19.30
CA LYS A 82 8.54 9.03 20.66
C LYS A 82 8.84 7.99 21.72
N ILE A 83 8.43 6.75 21.49
CA ILE A 83 8.70 5.63 22.40
C ILE A 83 10.20 5.40 22.53
N VAL A 84 10.91 5.41 21.42
CA VAL A 84 12.36 5.20 21.38
C VAL A 84 13.10 6.35 22.10
N GLU A 85 12.68 7.59 21.89
CA GLU A 85 13.26 8.74 22.57
C GLU A 85 13.09 8.61 24.09
N LEU A 86 11.89 8.25 24.53
CA LEU A 86 11.62 8.06 25.96
C LEU A 86 12.46 6.91 26.51
N ALA A 87 12.52 5.79 25.81
CA ALA A 87 13.31 4.64 26.22
C ALA A 87 14.80 4.99 26.30
N SER A 88 15.31 5.79 25.36
CA SER A 88 16.72 6.16 25.33
C SER A 88 17.15 7.00 26.52
N THR A 89 16.20 7.71 27.17
CA THR A 89 16.51 8.49 28.37
C THR A 89 16.84 7.62 29.58
N TYR A 90 16.41 6.36 29.56
CA TYR A 90 16.65 5.41 30.66
C TYR A 90 17.88 4.53 30.42
N ILE A 91 18.54 4.68 29.28
CA ILE A 91 19.72 3.87 28.93
C ILE A 91 20.96 4.64 29.36
N ASN A 92 21.72 4.05 30.28
CA ASN A 92 22.95 4.62 30.80
C ASN A 92 24.15 4.04 30.07
N ASP A 93 25.27 4.77 30.14
CA ASP A 93 26.53 4.28 29.62
C ASP A 93 26.94 3.01 30.35
N GLY A 94 27.30 1.97 29.62
CA GLY A 94 27.63 0.67 30.17
C GLY A 94 26.54 -0.38 29.98
N ASP A 95 25.32 0.04 29.68
CA ASP A 95 24.19 -0.86 29.50
C ASP A 95 24.28 -1.64 28.19
N THR A 96 23.88 -2.89 28.27
CA THR A 96 23.71 -3.73 27.09
C THR A 96 22.24 -3.78 26.72
N ILE A 97 21.94 -3.53 25.46
CA ILE A 97 20.58 -3.46 24.99
C ILE A 97 20.28 -4.62 24.07
N PHE A 98 19.20 -5.37 24.36
CA PHE A 98 18.69 -6.41 23.49
C PHE A 98 17.52 -5.84 22.69
N LEU A 99 17.65 -5.91 21.37
CA LEU A 99 16.63 -5.41 20.44
C LEU A 99 16.12 -6.55 19.59
N GLY A 100 14.77 -6.71 19.55
CA GLY A 100 14.15 -7.65 18.64
C GLY A 100 14.06 -7.10 17.21
N PRO A 101 13.69 -7.88 16.20
CA PRO A 101 13.59 -7.39 14.82
C PRO A 101 12.42 -6.42 14.61
N GLY A 102 12.59 -5.43 13.73
CA GLY A 102 11.53 -4.52 13.33
C GLY A 102 11.94 -3.06 13.25
N THR A 103 11.01 -2.22 12.80
CA THR A 103 11.23 -0.79 12.58
C THR A 103 11.61 -0.03 13.86
N THR A 104 11.05 -0.41 14.99
CA THR A 104 11.36 0.20 16.29
C THR A 104 12.82 0.04 16.63
N ILE A 105 13.40 -1.12 16.29
CA ILE A 105 14.81 -1.43 16.52
C ILE A 105 15.71 -0.58 15.66
N GLU A 106 15.36 -0.44 14.39
CA GLU A 106 16.11 0.40 13.46
C GLU A 106 16.15 1.84 13.93
N LEU A 107 15.03 2.36 14.42
CA LEU A 107 14.95 3.71 14.99
C LEU A 107 15.79 3.83 16.23
N LEU A 108 15.70 2.87 17.13
CA LEU A 108 16.49 2.88 18.36
C LEU A 108 18.00 2.80 18.05
N ALA A 109 18.39 1.93 17.12
CA ALA A 109 19.76 1.82 16.68
C ALA A 109 20.27 3.14 16.08
N HIS A 110 19.44 3.82 15.31
CA HIS A 110 19.76 5.11 14.72
C HIS A 110 19.99 6.17 15.80
N PHE A 111 19.12 6.22 16.80
CA PHE A 111 19.29 7.13 17.95
C PHE A 111 20.57 6.85 18.71
N LEU A 112 20.88 5.58 18.94
CA LEU A 112 22.07 5.17 19.67
C LEU A 112 23.36 5.49 18.93
N ILE A 113 23.36 5.36 17.60
CA ILE A 113 24.52 5.69 16.77
C ILE A 113 24.78 7.21 16.78
N ASN A 114 23.74 8.01 16.74
CA ASN A 114 23.84 9.46 16.70
C ASN A 114 24.28 10.09 18.02
N LYS A 115 24.12 9.38 19.11
CA LYS A 115 24.68 9.81 20.40
C LYS A 115 26.07 9.20 20.54
N ARG A 116 27.07 10.00 20.76
CA ARG A 116 28.41 9.52 21.04
C ARG A 116 28.38 8.74 22.37
N ASP A 117 29.30 7.87 22.60
CA ASP A 117 29.40 7.05 23.82
C ASP A 117 28.30 6.00 23.90
N ARG A 118 28.04 5.35 22.76
CA ARG A 118 27.00 4.36 22.68
C ARG A 118 27.50 2.97 23.06
N LYS A 119 26.58 2.25 23.63
CA LYS A 119 26.79 0.89 24.07
C LYS A 119 26.56 -0.10 22.93
N SER A 120 27.02 -1.32 23.12
CA SER A 120 26.74 -2.40 22.20
C SER A 120 25.25 -2.63 22.10
N VAL A 121 24.73 -2.70 20.88
CA VAL A 121 23.36 -3.05 20.60
C VAL A 121 23.34 -4.50 20.15
N VAL A 122 22.61 -5.32 20.87
CA VAL A 122 22.56 -6.76 20.63
C VAL A 122 21.17 -7.22 20.27
#